data_3f899d3e09821a6cf81b75149e05020d
#
_entry.id   3f899d3e09821a6cf81b75149e05020d
#
_cell.length_a   1.000
_cell.length_b   1.000
_cell.length_c   1.000
_cell.angle_alpha   90.00
_cell.angle_beta   90.00
_cell.angle_gamma   90.00
#
_symmetry.space_group_name_H-M   'P 1'
#
loop_
_entity.id
_entity.type
_entity.pdbx_description
1 polymer ?
#
loop_
_entity_poly.entity_id
_entity_poly.type
_entity_poly.pdbx_seq_one_letter_code
_entity_poly.pdbx_strand_id
1 'polypeptide(L)'
;SWMNPMSSPENAASGNRSVEQPAAGRPAAIAAELVSGGSLEMGAHRPQDARDIAALLPAGTPVYVNHLPRHRLLDTLPTLVAVREAGLEPVPHIAARRIKDRAELQTFLSRAVGDAGVRKALILGGDEAEAIGAYADGAALIREGLLASSGLREIGLPGYPEGHPRIQRAVL
;
A
#
# COMPACT_ATOMS: atom_id res chain seq x y z
N SER A 1 -76.58 -5.55 -36.68
CA SER A 1 -76.84 -6.95 -36.20
C SER A 1 -75.55 -7.60 -35.74
N TRP A 2 -75.63 -8.01 -34.52
CA TRP A 2 -75.04 -9.05 -33.67
C TRP A 2 -73.90 -8.49 -32.79
N MET A 3 -74.20 -8.01 -31.63
CA MET A 3 -74.34 -8.68 -30.33
C MET A 3 -73.06 -9.33 -29.79
N ASN A 4 -72.63 -8.68 -28.73
CA ASN A 4 -71.87 -9.10 -27.57
C ASN A 4 -72.24 -10.48 -27.01
N PRO A 5 -71.46 -11.21 -26.25
CA PRO A 5 -71.09 -10.76 -24.90
C PRO A 5 -69.70 -11.16 -24.40
N MET A 6 -69.17 -10.27 -23.52
CA MET A 6 -68.71 -10.57 -22.15
C MET A 6 -68.07 -11.92 -21.86
N SER A 7 -66.82 -11.90 -21.49
CA SER A 7 -66.34 -12.60 -20.29
C SER A 7 -64.94 -12.05 -19.89
N SER A 8 -64.90 -11.43 -18.76
CA SER A 8 -63.63 -11.24 -18.00
C SER A 8 -63.22 -12.59 -17.41
N PRO A 9 -61.94 -12.87 -17.31
CA PRO A 9 -61.45 -13.61 -16.17
C PRO A 9 -60.51 -12.77 -15.33
N GLU A 10 -60.91 -12.60 -14.13
CA GLU A 10 -60.19 -12.83 -12.88
C GLU A 10 -58.69 -12.64 -12.88
N ASN A 11 -58.35 -11.58 -12.19
CA ASN A 11 -57.43 -11.51 -11.07
C ASN A 11 -56.43 -12.66 -10.94
N ALA A 12 -55.29 -12.55 -11.58
CA ALA A 12 -54.09 -13.30 -11.23
C ALA A 12 -53.22 -12.40 -10.36
N ALA A 13 -53.21 -12.75 -9.08
CA ALA A 13 -52.37 -12.13 -8.06
C ALA A 13 -50.91 -12.06 -8.54
N SER A 14 -50.46 -10.85 -8.84
CA SER A 14 -49.05 -10.52 -8.98
C SER A 14 -48.38 -10.68 -7.62
N GLY A 15 -47.82 -11.85 -7.39
CA GLY A 15 -46.94 -12.10 -6.28
C GLY A 15 -45.71 -11.16 -6.42
N ASN A 16 -45.79 -10.04 -5.76
CA ASN A 16 -44.65 -9.16 -5.54
C ASN A 16 -43.62 -9.92 -4.68
N ARG A 17 -42.74 -10.66 -5.32
CA ARG A 17 -41.54 -11.14 -4.67
C ARG A 17 -40.68 -9.91 -4.44
N SER A 18 -40.79 -9.37 -3.25
CA SER A 18 -39.80 -8.44 -2.71
C SER A 18 -38.45 -9.13 -2.84
N VAL A 19 -37.66 -8.67 -3.78
CA VAL A 19 -36.23 -8.98 -3.82
C VAL A 19 -35.68 -8.38 -2.54
N GLU A 20 -35.44 -9.22 -1.55
CA GLU A 20 -34.72 -8.84 -0.35
C GLU A 20 -33.38 -8.27 -0.80
N GLN A 21 -33.24 -6.95 -0.72
CA GLN A 21 -31.95 -6.32 -0.87
C GLN A 21 -31.03 -6.89 0.21
N PRO A 22 -29.87 -7.45 -0.15
CA PRO A 22 -28.93 -7.92 0.85
C PRO A 22 -28.61 -6.74 1.77
N ALA A 23 -28.73 -6.97 3.08
CA ALA A 23 -28.47 -5.97 4.11
C ALA A 23 -27.15 -5.26 3.81
N ALA A 24 -27.20 -3.94 3.67
CA ALA A 24 -26.08 -3.08 3.23
C ALA A 24 -24.78 -3.22 4.07
N GLY A 25 -24.84 -3.89 5.22
CA GLY A 25 -23.69 -4.17 6.08
C GLY A 25 -22.81 -5.36 5.68
N ARG A 26 -23.32 -6.29 4.88
CA ARG A 26 -22.60 -7.55 4.59
C ARG A 26 -21.40 -7.37 3.64
N PRO A 27 -21.50 -6.61 2.53
CA PRO A 27 -20.35 -6.33 1.68
C PRO A 27 -19.27 -5.51 2.39
N ALA A 28 -19.67 -4.55 3.22
CA ALA A 28 -18.73 -3.75 4.00
C ALA A 28 -18.01 -4.57 5.09
N ALA A 29 -18.70 -5.50 5.74
CA ALA A 29 -18.09 -6.41 6.72
C ALA A 29 -17.10 -7.38 6.05
N ILE A 30 -17.45 -7.95 4.89
CA ILE A 30 -16.55 -8.82 4.11
C ILE A 30 -15.34 -8.03 3.61
N ALA A 31 -15.54 -6.81 3.11
CA ALA A 31 -14.44 -5.95 2.69
C ALA A 31 -13.52 -5.60 3.87
N ALA A 32 -14.07 -5.29 5.04
CA ALA A 32 -13.30 -5.03 6.25
C ALA A 32 -12.50 -6.27 6.70
N GLU A 33 -13.08 -7.46 6.61
CA GLU A 33 -12.42 -8.72 6.94
C GLU A 33 -11.29 -9.06 5.95
N LEU A 34 -11.51 -8.86 4.66
CA LEU A 34 -10.49 -9.03 3.62
C LEU A 34 -9.33 -8.04 3.75
N VAL A 35 -9.60 -6.83 4.24
CA VAL A 35 -8.60 -5.76 4.43
C VAL A 35 -7.93 -5.85 5.80
N SER A 36 -8.52 -6.52 6.79
CA SER A 36 -8.01 -6.55 8.17
C SER A 36 -6.61 -7.17 8.35
N GLY A 37 -6.14 -7.95 7.38
CA GLY A 37 -4.76 -8.46 7.33
C GLY A 37 -3.97 -7.93 6.13
N GLY A 38 -4.55 -7.02 5.36
CA GLY A 38 -3.96 -6.47 4.15
C GLY A 38 -3.06 -5.26 4.39
N SER A 39 -2.39 -4.86 3.33
CA SER A 39 -1.63 -3.62 3.24
C SER A 39 -2.04 -2.85 2.00
N LEU A 40 -1.84 -1.55 2.02
CA LEU A 40 -2.10 -0.69 0.88
C LEU A 40 -0.80 -0.05 0.41
N GLU A 41 -0.71 0.18 -0.89
CA GLU A 41 0.38 0.92 -1.50
C GLU A 41 -0.10 2.28 -2.00
N MET A 42 0.64 3.34 -1.73
CA MET A 42 0.32 4.68 -2.21
C MET A 42 1.54 5.40 -2.79
N GLY A 43 1.26 6.34 -3.70
CA GLY A 43 2.29 7.18 -4.29
C GLY A 43 2.80 8.24 -3.32
N ALA A 44 4.11 8.51 -3.37
CA ALA A 44 4.77 9.46 -2.48
C ALA A 44 4.37 10.94 -2.69
N HIS A 45 3.66 11.27 -3.78
CA HIS A 45 3.40 12.66 -4.17
C HIS A 45 2.02 13.19 -3.79
N ARG A 46 1.22 12.40 -3.09
CA ARG A 46 -0.15 12.77 -2.72
C ARG A 46 -0.40 12.53 -1.23
N PRO A 47 0.29 13.28 -0.33
CA PRO A 47 0.10 13.11 1.12
C PRO A 47 -1.35 13.32 1.56
N GLN A 48 -2.11 14.16 0.85
CA GLN A 48 -3.52 14.40 1.11
C GLN A 48 -4.40 13.15 1.00
N ASP A 49 -4.03 12.19 0.15
CA ASP A 49 -4.78 10.95 -0.03
C ASP A 49 -4.77 10.06 1.24
N ALA A 50 -3.79 10.26 2.13
CA ALA A 50 -3.68 9.49 3.37
C ALA A 50 -4.93 9.59 4.25
N ARG A 51 -5.57 10.76 4.31
CA ARG A 51 -6.80 10.96 5.09
C ARG A 51 -8.00 10.24 4.48
N ASP A 52 -8.13 10.30 3.16
CA ASP A 52 -9.22 9.65 2.45
C ASP A 52 -9.11 8.13 2.57
N ILE A 53 -7.89 7.61 2.48
CA ILE A 53 -7.58 6.20 2.66
C ILE A 53 -7.86 5.77 4.11
N ALA A 54 -7.48 6.58 5.11
CA ALA A 54 -7.69 6.27 6.52
C ALA A 54 -9.16 6.13 6.90
N ALA A 55 -10.05 6.85 6.21
CA ALA A 55 -11.50 6.72 6.41
C ALA A 55 -12.04 5.33 6.03
N LEU A 56 -11.30 4.57 5.21
CA LEU A 56 -11.68 3.27 4.68
C LEU A 56 -10.96 2.09 5.34
N LEU A 57 -9.93 2.34 6.14
CA LEU A 57 -9.06 1.32 6.69
C LEU A 57 -9.09 1.29 8.21
N PRO A 58 -8.89 0.12 8.83
CA PRO A 58 -8.66 0.02 10.28
C PRO A 58 -7.43 0.85 10.69
N ALA A 59 -7.50 1.46 11.89
CA ALA A 59 -6.36 2.15 12.47
C ALA A 59 -5.13 1.22 12.55
N GLY A 60 -3.94 1.77 12.26
CA GLY A 60 -2.70 1.02 12.26
C GLY A 60 -2.47 0.13 11.04
N THR A 61 -3.35 0.16 10.03
CA THR A 61 -3.12 -0.58 8.79
C THR A 61 -1.80 -0.13 8.12
N PRO A 62 -0.91 -1.06 7.73
CA PRO A 62 0.31 -0.71 7.02
C PRO A 62 0.02 -0.10 5.65
N VAL A 63 0.63 1.05 5.39
CA VAL A 63 0.58 1.74 4.09
C VAL A 63 1.97 1.87 3.54
N TYR A 64 2.23 1.18 2.44
CA TYR A 64 3.50 1.21 1.73
C TYR A 64 3.58 2.46 0.86
N VAL A 65 4.63 3.24 1.06
CA VAL A 65 4.88 4.49 0.32
C VAL A 65 6.01 4.28 -0.67
N ASN A 66 5.71 4.43 -1.94
CA ASN A 66 6.65 4.14 -3.03
C ASN A 66 7.79 5.12 -3.10
N HIS A 67 9.01 4.59 -3.31
CA HIS A 67 10.16 5.37 -3.76
C HIS A 67 10.23 5.31 -5.30
N LEU A 68 9.63 6.31 -5.94
CA LEU A 68 9.49 6.36 -7.39
C LEU A 68 10.80 6.74 -8.10
N PRO A 69 10.98 6.31 -9.38
CA PRO A 69 12.09 6.76 -10.22
C PRO A 69 12.15 8.30 -10.30
N ARG A 70 13.36 8.85 -10.39
CA ARG A 70 13.64 10.29 -10.51
C ARG A 70 13.24 11.14 -9.28
N HIS A 71 12.80 10.51 -8.20
CA HIS A 71 12.52 11.17 -6.94
C HIS A 71 13.56 10.79 -5.90
N ARG A 72 13.87 11.73 -5.04
CA ARG A 72 14.77 11.49 -3.92
C ARG A 72 14.04 10.73 -2.83
N LEU A 73 14.77 9.92 -2.08
CA LEU A 73 14.21 9.23 -0.91
C LEU A 73 13.56 10.21 0.08
N LEU A 74 14.16 11.38 0.27
CA LEU A 74 13.65 12.44 1.14
C LEU A 74 12.29 13.00 0.70
N ASP A 75 11.93 12.92 -0.58
CA ASP A 75 10.67 13.43 -1.09
C ASP A 75 9.47 12.59 -0.61
N THR A 76 9.72 11.39 -0.07
CA THR A 76 8.67 10.53 0.50
C THR A 76 8.26 10.93 1.92
N LEU A 77 9.08 11.71 2.63
CA LEU A 77 8.85 12.06 4.03
C LEU A 77 7.51 12.74 4.31
N PRO A 78 7.04 13.72 3.52
CA PRO A 78 5.74 14.34 3.77
C PRO A 78 4.59 13.34 3.72
N THR A 79 4.65 12.37 2.82
CA THR A 79 3.63 11.32 2.72
C THR A 79 3.69 10.35 3.90
N LEU A 80 4.89 9.97 4.36
CA LEU A 80 5.04 9.13 5.55
C LEU A 80 4.47 9.81 6.80
N VAL A 81 4.71 11.11 6.97
CA VAL A 81 4.13 11.91 8.06
C VAL A 81 2.61 11.93 7.96
N ALA A 82 2.06 12.20 6.77
CA ALA A 82 0.61 12.23 6.55
C ALA A 82 -0.07 10.89 6.85
N VAL A 83 0.56 9.78 6.47
CA VAL A 83 0.08 8.42 6.80
C VAL A 83 0.03 8.21 8.32
N ARG A 84 1.09 8.61 9.04
CA ARG A 84 1.13 8.52 10.50
C ARG A 84 0.06 9.38 11.16
N GLU A 85 -0.08 10.64 10.73
CA GLU A 85 -1.08 11.58 11.25
C GLU A 85 -2.52 11.10 10.99
N ALA A 86 -2.73 10.35 9.92
CA ALA A 86 -4.01 9.72 9.61
C ALA A 86 -4.31 8.46 10.46
N GLY A 87 -3.41 8.07 11.37
CA GLY A 87 -3.58 6.91 12.26
C GLY A 87 -3.22 5.57 11.62
N LEU A 88 -2.53 5.60 10.48
CA LEU A 88 -2.05 4.41 9.76
C LEU A 88 -0.56 4.16 10.06
N GLU A 89 -0.02 3.01 9.64
CA GLU A 89 1.39 2.67 9.81
C GLU A 89 2.17 2.93 8.50
N PRO A 90 3.04 3.96 8.46
CA PRO A 90 3.83 4.24 7.27
C PRO A 90 4.97 3.22 7.11
N VAL A 91 5.07 2.63 5.91
CA VAL A 91 6.13 1.68 5.55
C VAL A 91 6.77 2.17 4.25
N PRO A 92 7.93 2.84 4.30
CA PRO A 92 8.59 3.32 3.09
C PRO A 92 9.20 2.18 2.29
N HIS A 93 9.12 2.29 0.97
CA HIS A 93 10.00 1.60 0.06
C HIS A 93 11.35 2.32 0.03
N ILE A 94 12.44 1.59 0.20
CA ILE A 94 13.79 2.10 0.11
C ILE A 94 14.49 1.36 -1.03
N ALA A 95 14.58 2.01 -2.20
CA ALA A 95 15.21 1.45 -3.38
C ALA A 95 16.71 1.77 -3.38
N ALA A 96 17.54 0.77 -3.15
CA ALA A 96 18.99 0.92 -2.97
C ALA A 96 19.67 1.70 -4.10
N ARG A 97 19.38 1.34 -5.36
CA ARG A 97 19.99 1.99 -6.53
C ARG A 97 19.61 3.45 -6.74
N ARG A 98 18.57 3.96 -6.03
CA ARG A 98 18.10 5.35 -6.08
C ARG A 98 18.67 6.22 -4.99
N ILE A 99 19.43 5.66 -4.07
CA ILE A 99 20.05 6.41 -2.96
C ILE A 99 21.36 6.99 -3.46
N LYS A 100 21.49 8.30 -3.36
CA LYS A 100 22.67 9.03 -3.79
C LYS A 100 23.90 8.67 -2.97
N ASP A 101 23.79 8.76 -1.65
CA ASP A 101 24.90 8.57 -0.74
C ASP A 101 24.42 8.19 0.67
N ARG A 102 25.42 7.86 1.53
CA ARG A 102 25.20 7.51 2.93
C ARG A 102 24.49 8.62 3.72
N ALA A 103 24.80 9.88 3.44
CA ALA A 103 24.24 11.01 4.16
C ALA A 103 22.73 11.19 3.86
N GLU A 104 22.32 10.99 2.62
CA GLU A 104 20.90 10.96 2.25
C GLU A 104 20.15 9.87 3.00
N LEU A 105 20.69 8.65 3.03
CA LEU A 105 20.08 7.52 3.76
C LEU A 105 19.97 7.83 5.26
N GLN A 106 21.04 8.31 5.87
CA GLN A 106 21.07 8.62 7.30
C GLN A 106 20.05 9.72 7.65
N THR A 107 19.99 10.78 6.87
CA THR A 107 19.04 11.88 7.06
C THR A 107 17.61 11.37 6.92
N PHE A 108 17.35 10.56 5.89
CA PHE A 108 16.03 9.98 5.67
C PHE A 108 15.60 9.11 6.86
N LEU A 109 16.45 8.17 7.28
CA LEU A 109 16.12 7.24 8.37
C LEU A 109 15.84 7.98 9.68
N SER A 110 16.69 8.98 10.00
CA SER A 110 16.50 9.79 11.20
C SER A 110 15.15 10.50 11.20
N ARG A 111 14.78 11.11 10.07
CA ARG A 111 13.50 11.82 9.95
C ARG A 111 12.30 10.89 9.82
N ALA A 112 12.43 9.81 9.07
CA ALA A 112 11.34 8.82 8.93
C ALA A 112 10.97 8.21 10.29
N VAL A 113 11.96 7.85 11.11
CA VAL A 113 11.73 7.32 12.45
C VAL A 113 11.28 8.42 13.42
N GLY A 114 11.93 9.57 13.41
CA GLY A 114 11.67 10.67 14.35
C GLY A 114 10.36 11.41 14.05
N ASP A 115 10.18 11.86 12.80
CA ASP A 115 9.05 12.73 12.43
C ASP A 115 7.79 11.91 12.07
N ALA A 116 7.96 10.80 11.33
CA ALA A 116 6.86 9.97 10.85
C ALA A 116 6.61 8.71 11.68
N GLY A 117 7.42 8.42 12.71
CA GLY A 117 7.28 7.23 13.55
C GLY A 117 7.37 5.93 12.77
N VAL A 118 8.14 5.90 11.67
CA VAL A 118 8.37 4.71 10.87
C VAL A 118 9.06 3.64 11.69
N ARG A 119 8.53 2.42 11.68
CA ARG A 119 9.08 1.27 12.40
C ARG A 119 9.49 0.13 11.47
N LYS A 120 8.90 0.12 10.28
CA LYS A 120 9.13 -0.90 9.25
C LYS A 120 9.51 -0.24 7.93
N ALA A 121 10.35 -0.91 7.14
CA ALA A 121 10.68 -0.48 5.79
C ALA A 121 10.77 -1.68 4.86
N LEU A 122 10.43 -1.50 3.58
CA LEU A 122 10.63 -2.49 2.52
C LEU A 122 11.87 -2.10 1.71
N ILE A 123 12.87 -2.97 1.74
CA ILE A 123 14.15 -2.75 1.05
C ILE A 123 14.09 -3.39 -0.33
N LEU A 124 14.31 -2.57 -1.36
CA LEU A 124 14.27 -2.96 -2.76
C LEU A 124 15.64 -2.74 -3.41
N GLY A 125 15.93 -3.47 -4.48
CA GLY A 125 17.08 -3.17 -5.33
C GLY A 125 16.90 -1.88 -6.11
N GLY A 126 15.72 -1.69 -6.67
CA GLY A 126 15.41 -0.65 -7.65
C GLY A 126 15.53 -1.16 -9.08
N ASP A 127 14.77 -0.56 -10.01
CA ASP A 127 14.69 -0.99 -11.42
C ASP A 127 15.73 -0.31 -12.32
N GLU A 128 16.52 0.59 -11.79
CA GLU A 128 17.58 1.28 -12.50
C GLU A 128 18.62 0.28 -13.01
N ALA A 129 19.10 0.48 -14.24
CA ALA A 129 20.15 -0.35 -14.82
C ALA A 129 21.46 -0.20 -14.05
N GLU A 130 21.75 1.03 -13.60
CA GLU A 130 22.92 1.38 -12.79
C GLU A 130 22.48 2.09 -11.51
N ALA A 131 23.24 1.90 -10.43
CA ALA A 131 23.02 2.61 -9.18
C ALA A 131 23.42 4.08 -9.34
N ILE A 132 22.61 5.00 -8.79
CA ILE A 132 22.93 6.43 -8.75
C ILE A 132 24.11 6.68 -7.80
N GLY A 133 24.22 5.91 -6.73
CA GLY A 133 25.23 6.02 -5.70
C GLY A 133 25.92 4.70 -5.38
N ALA A 134 26.29 4.53 -4.14
CA ALA A 134 27.13 3.40 -3.69
C ALA A 134 26.40 2.08 -3.51
N TYR A 135 25.06 2.03 -3.55
CA TYR A 135 24.28 0.85 -3.23
C TYR A 135 23.79 0.13 -4.49
N ALA A 136 24.48 -0.91 -4.87
CA ALA A 136 24.16 -1.69 -6.07
C ALA A 136 22.88 -2.53 -5.92
N ASP A 137 22.53 -2.91 -4.70
CA ASP A 137 21.39 -3.76 -4.38
C ASP A 137 20.94 -3.61 -2.92
N GLY A 138 19.83 -4.24 -2.56
CA GLY A 138 19.31 -4.21 -1.20
C GLY A 138 20.24 -4.84 -0.17
N ALA A 139 21.03 -5.84 -0.56
CA ALA A 139 21.99 -6.47 0.34
C ALA A 139 23.16 -5.53 0.68
N ALA A 140 23.63 -4.73 -0.28
CA ALA A 140 24.62 -3.68 -0.04
C ALA A 140 24.09 -2.65 0.97
N LEU A 141 22.81 -2.25 0.82
CA LEU A 141 22.16 -1.32 1.73
C LEU A 141 22.04 -1.88 3.16
N ILE A 142 21.72 -3.17 3.31
CA ILE A 142 21.63 -3.83 4.62
C ILE A 142 23.01 -3.93 5.27
N ARG A 143 24.05 -4.29 4.51
CA ARG A 143 25.43 -4.40 5.01
C ARG A 143 26.01 -3.07 5.49
N GLU A 144 25.46 -1.94 5.01
CA GLU A 144 25.85 -0.61 5.47
C GLU A 144 25.66 -0.39 6.98
N GLY A 145 24.73 -1.12 7.60
CA GLY A 145 24.46 -1.07 9.02
C GLY A 145 23.60 0.12 9.50
N LEU A 146 23.32 1.11 8.66
CA LEU A 146 22.49 2.26 9.02
C LEU A 146 21.05 1.85 9.35
N LEU A 147 20.50 0.85 8.65
CA LEU A 147 19.15 0.36 8.92
C LEU A 147 19.04 -0.19 10.34
N ALA A 148 20.01 -0.98 10.78
CA ALA A 148 20.03 -1.59 12.10
C ALA A 148 20.16 -0.57 13.24
N SER A 149 20.87 0.54 13.00
CA SER A 149 21.11 1.60 13.99
C SER A 149 20.07 2.73 13.95
N SER A 150 19.13 2.70 12.99
CA SER A 150 18.19 3.80 12.74
C SER A 150 17.01 3.88 13.69
N GLY A 151 16.70 2.80 14.43
CA GLY A 151 15.49 2.66 15.22
C GLY A 151 14.35 1.93 14.48
N LEU A 152 14.58 1.47 13.24
CA LEU A 152 13.67 0.52 12.59
C LEU A 152 13.63 -0.78 13.37
N ARG A 153 12.45 -1.40 13.44
CA ARG A 153 12.23 -2.68 14.14
C ARG A 153 12.17 -3.85 13.20
N GLU A 154 11.79 -3.58 11.96
CA GLU A 154 11.56 -4.62 10.96
C GLU A 154 11.95 -4.09 9.57
N ILE A 155 12.58 -4.95 8.79
CA ILE A 155 12.80 -4.73 7.36
C ILE A 155 12.19 -5.89 6.59
N GLY A 156 11.43 -5.57 5.54
CA GLY A 156 10.94 -6.52 4.56
C GLY A 156 11.84 -6.55 3.34
N LEU A 157 11.88 -7.70 2.69
CA LEU A 157 12.50 -7.89 1.39
C LEU A 157 11.44 -8.41 0.42
N PRO A 158 11.43 -7.99 -0.85
CA PRO A 158 10.54 -8.56 -1.83
C PRO A 158 10.91 -10.02 -2.09
N GLY A 159 9.91 -10.92 -2.06
CA GLY A 159 10.07 -12.29 -2.50
C GLY A 159 9.89 -12.38 -4.02
N TYR A 160 10.78 -13.12 -4.68
CA TYR A 160 10.67 -13.42 -6.11
C TYR A 160 10.59 -14.95 -6.30
N PRO A 161 9.45 -15.59 -5.99
CA PRO A 161 9.34 -17.06 -6.00
C PRO A 161 9.59 -17.65 -7.39
N GLU A 162 9.34 -16.88 -8.43
CA GLU A 162 9.55 -17.27 -9.83
C GLU A 162 10.91 -16.82 -10.40
N GLY A 163 11.73 -16.18 -9.56
CA GLY A 163 12.98 -15.55 -9.98
C GLY A 163 12.81 -14.11 -10.42
N HIS A 164 13.90 -13.43 -10.65
CA HIS A 164 13.94 -12.06 -11.11
C HIS A 164 14.91 -11.94 -12.29
N PRO A 165 14.56 -11.24 -13.40
CA PRO A 165 15.36 -11.21 -14.61
C PRO A 165 16.75 -10.59 -14.43
N ARG A 166 16.96 -9.80 -13.38
CA ARG A 166 18.22 -9.10 -13.08
C ARG A 166 18.93 -9.61 -11.83
N ILE A 167 18.34 -10.58 -11.09
CA ILE A 167 18.95 -11.14 -9.88
C ILE A 167 19.26 -12.59 -10.13
N GLN A 168 20.52 -12.98 -9.93
CA GLN A 168 20.93 -14.37 -10.06
C GLN A 168 20.26 -15.23 -9.01
N ARG A 169 19.84 -16.45 -9.38
CA ARG A 169 19.17 -17.39 -8.47
C ARG A 169 19.92 -17.69 -7.17
N ALA A 170 21.24 -17.57 -7.18
CA ALA A 170 22.08 -17.79 -5.99
C ALA A 170 21.97 -16.67 -4.94
N VAL A 171 21.29 -15.55 -5.26
CA VAL A 171 21.12 -14.39 -4.39
C VAL A 171 19.66 -14.27 -3.90
N LEU A 172 18.74 -15.03 -4.50
CA LEU A 172 17.35 -15.14 -4.10
C LEU A 172 17.19 -16.22 -3.04
#